data_f9950e2c203093c880b036b4a83a262c
#
_entry.id   f9950e2c203093c880b036b4a83a262c
#
_cell.length_a   1.000
_cell.length_b   1.000
_cell.length_c   1.000
_cell.angle_alpha   90.00
_cell.angle_beta   90.00
_cell.angle_gamma   90.00
#
_symmetry.space_group_name_H-M   'P 1'
#
loop_
_entity.id
_entity.type
_entity.pdbx_description
1 polymer ?
#
loop_
_entity_poly.entity_id
_entity_poly.type
_entity_poly.pdbx_seq_one_letter_code
_entity_poly.pdbx_strand_id
1 'polypeptide(L)'
;MKKADIGLVGLAVMGENLVMNMESKGFTVAVYNRTVEKVDAFTGGRAAGKNIVGTHSLEELAAALERPRKVFLMVKAGAAVDGMIEKLLGVLEPGDVIIDGGNSHFPDTIRRTKLVEEKGLLYVGTGVSGGEEGALKGPSMMPGGSPAAWPVVKPIFQAICAKVEDGSPCCDWVGENGAGHFVKMVHNGIEYGDMQLICESYQLMRDLLGMTDAEMHEVFAGWNKTELDSYLIEITRDILAHEDADGSPLVEKILDTAGQKGTGKWTGIESLEEGIPLTLIAEAVYSRSLSAVKEERVAASKVLSGPAVSFDGDREQMLADLEKALFASKIVSYAQGYSLLRSAAKTHGWKLRFGDIALMWRGGCIIRSVFLGDIKKAFDKDPELQNLMLDDYFKDQLETAQAGWRRVIAAAVMNGIPVPAMAAALSYFDGYRSERLPANLLQAQRDYFGAHNYERVDRPRGEFFHTNWTGEGGSTSASTYNA
;
A
#
# COMPACT_ATOMS: atom_id res chain seq x y z
N MET A 1 -32.92 -19.97 19.00
CA MET A 1 -32.39 -19.50 17.72
C MET A 1 -30.99 -20.05 17.52
N LYS A 2 -30.60 -20.33 16.28
CA LYS A 2 -29.20 -20.69 15.97
C LYS A 2 -28.31 -19.50 16.33
N LYS A 3 -27.17 -19.74 16.96
CA LYS A 3 -26.18 -18.72 17.27
C LYS A 3 -25.54 -18.23 15.98
N ALA A 4 -25.10 -16.98 15.96
CA ALA A 4 -24.40 -16.40 14.82
C ALA A 4 -22.93 -16.85 14.79
N ASP A 5 -22.41 -17.07 13.60
CA ASP A 5 -21.05 -17.54 13.34
C ASP A 5 -20.01 -16.46 13.65
N ILE A 6 -20.37 -15.18 13.45
CA ILE A 6 -19.49 -14.01 13.62
C ILE A 6 -20.31 -12.77 13.95
N GLY A 7 -19.74 -11.86 14.74
CA GLY A 7 -20.29 -10.52 15.00
C GLY A 7 -19.54 -9.45 14.23
N LEU A 8 -20.23 -8.40 13.76
CA LEU A 8 -19.59 -7.23 13.17
C LEU A 8 -20.06 -5.96 13.88
N VAL A 9 -19.10 -5.12 14.25
CA VAL A 9 -19.30 -3.82 14.91
C VAL A 9 -18.93 -2.71 13.91
N GLY A 10 -19.91 -1.85 13.59
CA GLY A 10 -19.69 -0.70 12.71
C GLY A 10 -20.35 -0.85 11.35
N LEU A 11 -21.56 -0.31 11.22
CA LEU A 11 -22.37 -0.30 10.00
C LEU A 11 -22.13 1.00 9.22
N ALA A 12 -21.01 1.07 8.54
CA ALA A 12 -20.70 2.03 7.48
C ALA A 12 -20.48 1.24 6.18
N VAL A 13 -20.13 1.91 5.08
CA VAL A 13 -20.03 1.31 3.74
C VAL A 13 -19.30 -0.04 3.75
N MET A 14 -18.11 -0.12 4.32
CA MET A 14 -17.33 -1.36 4.37
C MET A 14 -17.97 -2.43 5.26
N GLY A 15 -18.48 -2.02 6.44
CA GLY A 15 -19.09 -2.97 7.39
C GLY A 15 -20.34 -3.62 6.84
N GLU A 16 -21.28 -2.85 6.30
CA GLU A 16 -22.49 -3.39 5.69
C GLU A 16 -22.17 -4.35 4.53
N ASN A 17 -21.23 -3.99 3.65
CA ASN A 17 -20.86 -4.82 2.52
C ASN A 17 -20.18 -6.13 2.95
N LEU A 18 -19.32 -6.10 3.98
CA LEU A 18 -18.74 -7.33 4.54
C LEU A 18 -19.80 -8.23 5.17
N VAL A 19 -20.78 -7.67 5.90
CA VAL A 19 -21.90 -8.43 6.46
C VAL A 19 -22.68 -9.14 5.35
N MET A 20 -23.02 -8.40 4.28
CA MET A 20 -23.74 -8.96 3.13
C MET A 20 -22.94 -10.05 2.41
N ASN A 21 -21.61 -9.88 2.30
CA ASN A 21 -20.72 -10.88 1.74
C ASN A 21 -20.69 -12.14 2.61
N MET A 22 -20.48 -12.02 3.93
CA MET A 22 -20.49 -13.15 4.86
C MET A 22 -21.80 -13.93 4.78
N GLU A 23 -22.93 -13.23 4.80
CA GLU A 23 -24.26 -13.86 4.69
C GLU A 23 -24.43 -14.59 3.35
N SER A 24 -23.98 -14.01 2.26
CA SER A 24 -24.05 -14.64 0.91
C SER A 24 -23.21 -15.93 0.81
N LYS A 25 -22.24 -16.13 1.71
CA LYS A 25 -21.44 -17.36 1.83
C LYS A 25 -22.02 -18.35 2.84
N GLY A 26 -23.23 -18.08 3.37
CA GLY A 26 -23.98 -18.97 4.26
C GLY A 26 -23.71 -18.80 5.76
N PHE A 27 -22.97 -17.76 6.15
CA PHE A 27 -22.75 -17.44 7.56
C PHE A 27 -23.91 -16.65 8.15
N THR A 28 -24.26 -16.91 9.40
CA THR A 28 -25.16 -16.06 10.17
C THR A 28 -24.32 -14.98 10.85
N VAL A 29 -24.67 -13.69 10.65
CA VAL A 29 -23.90 -12.56 11.15
C VAL A 29 -24.72 -11.76 12.17
N ALA A 30 -24.18 -11.56 13.38
CA ALA A 30 -24.76 -10.61 14.33
C ALA A 30 -24.13 -9.24 14.13
N VAL A 31 -24.94 -8.19 14.13
CA VAL A 31 -24.45 -6.83 13.87
C VAL A 31 -24.75 -5.88 15.00
N TYR A 32 -23.80 -5.01 15.32
CA TYR A 32 -23.93 -3.94 16.28
C TYR A 32 -23.36 -2.63 15.73
N ASN A 33 -24.01 -1.52 16.05
CA ASN A 33 -23.50 -0.19 15.77
C ASN A 33 -23.80 0.74 16.95
N ARG A 34 -22.86 1.65 17.26
CA ARG A 34 -23.03 2.62 18.37
C ARG A 34 -24.33 3.44 18.24
N THR A 35 -24.68 3.83 17.01
CA THR A 35 -25.98 4.44 16.67
C THR A 35 -26.92 3.29 16.34
N VAL A 36 -27.80 2.95 17.29
CA VAL A 36 -28.68 1.77 17.24
C VAL A 36 -29.66 1.84 16.07
N GLU A 37 -30.14 3.03 15.73
CA GLU A 37 -31.06 3.25 14.61
C GLU A 37 -30.48 2.78 13.25
N LYS A 38 -29.14 2.76 13.13
CA LYS A 38 -28.48 2.18 11.93
C LYS A 38 -28.63 0.66 11.88
N VAL A 39 -28.66 -0.02 13.02
CA VAL A 39 -28.90 -1.47 13.07
C VAL A 39 -30.30 -1.76 12.56
N ASP A 40 -31.32 -1.03 13.09
CA ASP A 40 -32.71 -1.22 12.70
C ASP A 40 -32.94 -0.89 11.22
N ALA A 41 -32.36 0.22 10.74
CA ALA A 41 -32.43 0.59 9.32
C ALA A 41 -31.78 -0.44 8.41
N PHE A 42 -30.63 -1.00 8.79
CA PHE A 42 -29.95 -2.02 8.00
C PHE A 42 -30.71 -3.36 8.00
N THR A 43 -31.14 -3.85 9.18
CA THR A 43 -31.86 -5.13 9.31
C THR A 43 -33.29 -5.06 8.77
N GLY A 44 -33.97 -3.92 8.87
CA GLY A 44 -35.29 -3.67 8.26
C GLY A 44 -35.24 -3.33 6.77
N GLY A 45 -34.08 -2.95 6.24
CA GLY A 45 -33.86 -2.54 4.86
C GLY A 45 -33.07 -3.56 4.06
N ARG A 46 -31.80 -3.23 3.75
CA ARG A 46 -30.91 -4.01 2.88
C ARG A 46 -30.69 -5.47 3.34
N ALA A 47 -30.74 -5.71 4.64
CA ALA A 47 -30.56 -7.02 5.26
C ALA A 47 -31.88 -7.73 5.60
N ALA A 48 -33.03 -7.20 5.22
CA ALA A 48 -34.32 -7.78 5.54
C ALA A 48 -34.49 -9.20 4.97
N GLY A 49 -34.90 -10.15 5.82
CA GLY A 49 -35.10 -11.54 5.44
C GLY A 49 -33.83 -12.39 5.29
N LYS A 50 -32.67 -11.84 5.63
CA LYS A 50 -31.36 -12.51 5.59
C LYS A 50 -30.96 -13.10 6.95
N ASN A 51 -29.95 -13.96 6.95
CA ASN A 51 -29.39 -14.55 8.18
C ASN A 51 -28.52 -13.53 8.97
N ILE A 52 -29.10 -12.36 9.22
CA ILE A 52 -28.45 -11.25 9.91
C ILE A 52 -29.26 -10.89 11.15
N VAL A 53 -28.59 -10.87 12.31
CA VAL A 53 -29.20 -10.61 13.62
C VAL A 53 -28.80 -9.22 14.08
N GLY A 54 -29.75 -8.28 14.18
CA GLY A 54 -29.54 -6.99 14.78
C GLY A 54 -29.41 -7.09 16.30
N THR A 55 -28.45 -6.38 16.89
CA THR A 55 -28.25 -6.30 18.35
C THR A 55 -28.08 -4.85 18.77
N HIS A 56 -28.60 -4.50 19.94
CA HIS A 56 -28.66 -3.11 20.43
C HIS A 56 -27.66 -2.83 21.54
N SER A 57 -26.95 -3.88 22.02
CA SER A 57 -25.87 -3.74 22.98
C SER A 57 -24.74 -4.75 22.68
N LEU A 58 -23.57 -4.57 23.29
CA LEU A 58 -22.46 -5.52 23.17
C LEU A 58 -22.74 -6.83 23.92
N GLU A 59 -23.51 -6.79 24.98
CA GLU A 59 -24.00 -7.94 25.72
C GLU A 59 -24.92 -8.80 24.83
N GLU A 60 -25.87 -8.18 24.13
CA GLU A 60 -26.72 -8.86 23.16
C GLU A 60 -25.89 -9.45 22.01
N LEU A 61 -24.90 -8.70 21.48
CA LEU A 61 -23.99 -9.19 20.47
C LEU A 61 -23.26 -10.44 20.97
N ALA A 62 -22.61 -10.37 22.13
CA ALA A 62 -21.89 -11.51 22.70
C ALA A 62 -22.82 -12.71 22.97
N ALA A 63 -24.04 -12.47 23.45
CA ALA A 63 -25.05 -13.49 23.68
C ALA A 63 -25.53 -14.15 22.37
N ALA A 64 -25.54 -13.44 21.25
CA ALA A 64 -25.97 -13.95 19.96
C ALA A 64 -24.93 -14.87 19.29
N LEU A 65 -23.64 -14.79 19.67
CA LEU A 65 -22.54 -15.50 19.02
C LEU A 65 -22.32 -16.91 19.57
N GLU A 66 -21.91 -17.83 18.69
CA GLU A 66 -21.36 -19.13 19.09
C GLU A 66 -19.90 -19.00 19.57
N ARG A 67 -19.47 -19.92 20.40
CA ARG A 67 -18.09 -19.98 20.95
C ARG A 67 -17.17 -20.84 20.06
N PRO A 68 -15.88 -20.43 19.93
CA PRO A 68 -15.31 -19.17 20.37
C PRO A 68 -15.93 -18.00 19.62
N ARG A 69 -16.34 -16.95 20.33
CA ARG A 69 -16.96 -15.78 19.72
C ARG A 69 -15.95 -15.02 18.87
N LYS A 70 -16.38 -14.54 17.72
CA LYS A 70 -15.57 -13.77 16.78
C LYS A 70 -16.24 -12.41 16.57
N VAL A 71 -15.58 -11.32 16.93
CA VAL A 71 -16.12 -9.96 16.80
C VAL A 71 -15.22 -9.14 15.87
N PHE A 72 -15.76 -8.79 14.72
CA PHE A 72 -15.08 -8.02 13.66
C PHE A 72 -15.38 -6.53 13.82
N LEU A 73 -14.35 -5.71 13.98
CA LEU A 73 -14.44 -4.25 14.13
C LEU A 73 -14.20 -3.56 12.79
N MET A 74 -15.21 -2.83 12.31
CA MET A 74 -15.13 -1.92 11.18
C MET A 74 -15.38 -0.48 11.64
N VAL A 75 -14.54 -0.01 12.56
CA VAL A 75 -14.61 1.32 13.16
C VAL A 75 -13.42 2.19 12.75
N LYS A 76 -13.49 3.50 13.01
CA LYS A 76 -12.38 4.41 12.72
C LYS A 76 -11.12 3.98 13.49
N ALA A 77 -9.98 3.89 12.80
CA ALA A 77 -8.69 3.57 13.43
C ALA A 77 -8.30 4.56 14.56
N GLY A 78 -7.45 4.11 15.47
CA GLY A 78 -7.00 4.89 16.62
C GLY A 78 -7.89 4.67 17.84
N ALA A 79 -8.14 5.70 18.63
CA ALA A 79 -8.83 5.64 19.92
C ALA A 79 -10.23 4.98 19.88
N ALA A 80 -10.91 4.99 18.73
CA ALA A 80 -12.20 4.32 18.59
C ALA A 80 -12.07 2.80 18.68
N VAL A 81 -10.98 2.23 18.16
CA VAL A 81 -10.66 0.79 18.28
C VAL A 81 -10.33 0.47 19.73
N ASP A 82 -9.48 1.26 20.38
CA ASP A 82 -9.11 1.06 21.79
C ASP A 82 -10.33 1.06 22.71
N GLY A 83 -11.22 2.07 22.57
CA GLY A 83 -12.44 2.13 23.37
C GLY A 83 -13.45 1.03 23.08
N MET A 84 -13.42 0.43 21.86
CA MET A 84 -14.27 -0.73 21.56
C MET A 84 -13.66 -2.01 22.15
N ILE A 85 -12.35 -2.18 22.10
CA ILE A 85 -11.66 -3.30 22.74
C ILE A 85 -11.95 -3.30 24.25
N GLU A 86 -11.81 -2.13 24.92
CA GLU A 86 -12.08 -2.02 26.35
C GLU A 86 -13.49 -2.50 26.73
N LYS A 87 -14.49 -2.10 25.94
CA LYS A 87 -15.88 -2.54 26.17
C LYS A 87 -16.05 -4.05 25.90
N LEU A 88 -15.45 -4.58 24.84
CA LEU A 88 -15.53 -5.99 24.50
C LEU A 88 -14.85 -6.88 25.54
N LEU A 89 -13.77 -6.41 26.19
CA LEU A 89 -13.13 -7.12 27.29
C LEU A 89 -14.06 -7.32 28.50
N GLY A 90 -15.12 -6.51 28.62
CA GLY A 90 -16.15 -6.66 29.66
C GLY A 90 -17.23 -7.71 29.36
N VAL A 91 -17.38 -8.15 28.12
CA VAL A 91 -18.48 -9.03 27.67
C VAL A 91 -18.01 -10.32 26.99
N LEU A 92 -16.76 -10.38 26.55
CA LEU A 92 -16.13 -11.56 25.95
C LEU A 92 -15.39 -12.37 27.01
N GLU A 93 -15.11 -13.62 26.69
CA GLU A 93 -14.50 -14.59 27.58
C GLU A 93 -13.20 -15.17 26.99
N PRO A 94 -12.30 -15.75 27.81
CA PRO A 94 -11.07 -16.37 27.34
C PRO A 94 -11.31 -17.34 26.17
N GLY A 95 -10.47 -17.20 25.11
CA GLY A 95 -10.57 -17.93 23.85
C GLY A 95 -11.43 -17.26 22.78
N ASP A 96 -12.21 -16.22 23.12
CA ASP A 96 -12.91 -15.41 22.12
C ASP A 96 -11.93 -14.53 21.32
N VAL A 97 -12.31 -14.10 20.10
CA VAL A 97 -11.46 -13.42 19.15
C VAL A 97 -11.97 -12.01 18.84
N ILE A 98 -11.14 -11.00 19.03
CA ILE A 98 -11.38 -9.65 18.55
C ILE A 98 -10.61 -9.44 17.23
N ILE A 99 -11.29 -8.97 16.20
CA ILE A 99 -10.73 -8.77 14.85
C ILE A 99 -10.82 -7.27 14.52
N ASP A 100 -9.68 -6.62 14.30
CA ASP A 100 -9.61 -5.22 13.84
C ASP A 100 -9.41 -5.21 12.32
N GLY A 101 -10.47 -4.90 11.58
CA GLY A 101 -10.48 -4.80 10.12
C GLY A 101 -10.27 -3.38 9.58
N GLY A 102 -9.97 -2.43 10.45
CA GLY A 102 -9.65 -1.06 10.06
C GLY A 102 -8.27 -0.91 9.45
N ASN A 103 -7.96 0.29 8.94
CA ASN A 103 -6.59 0.65 8.56
C ASN A 103 -5.82 1.15 9.80
N SER A 104 -5.65 0.28 10.79
CA SER A 104 -4.97 0.62 12.03
C SER A 104 -3.46 0.73 11.84
N HIS A 105 -2.83 1.62 12.61
CA HIS A 105 -1.38 1.73 12.65
C HIS A 105 -0.79 0.49 13.34
N PHE A 106 0.17 -0.17 12.71
CA PHE A 106 0.67 -1.47 13.16
C PHE A 106 1.27 -1.47 14.58
N PRO A 107 1.94 -0.40 15.08
CA PRO A 107 2.39 -0.35 16.48
C PRO A 107 1.23 -0.41 17.48
N ASP A 108 0.09 0.22 17.16
CA ASP A 108 -1.12 0.08 17.97
C ASP A 108 -1.63 -1.36 17.95
N THR A 109 -1.54 -2.04 16.81
CA THR A 109 -1.91 -3.45 16.68
C THR A 109 -1.04 -4.36 17.54
N ILE A 110 0.28 -4.13 17.56
CA ILE A 110 1.21 -4.83 18.44
C ILE A 110 0.79 -4.66 19.91
N ARG A 111 0.55 -3.41 20.33
CA ARG A 111 0.12 -3.07 21.69
C ARG A 111 -1.21 -3.74 22.05
N ARG A 112 -2.20 -3.67 21.12
CA ARG A 112 -3.54 -4.27 21.31
C ARG A 112 -3.48 -5.79 21.39
N THR A 113 -2.68 -6.44 20.56
CA THR A 113 -2.48 -7.88 20.60
C THR A 113 -2.02 -8.30 21.98
N LYS A 114 -0.98 -7.66 22.53
CA LYS A 114 -0.48 -7.93 23.87
C LYS A 114 -1.55 -7.71 24.94
N LEU A 115 -2.25 -6.56 24.91
CA LEU A 115 -3.30 -6.23 25.88
C LEU A 115 -4.43 -7.26 25.90
N VAL A 116 -4.87 -7.73 24.73
CA VAL A 116 -5.99 -8.66 24.58
C VAL A 116 -5.57 -10.07 25.03
N GLU A 117 -4.35 -10.49 24.67
CA GLU A 117 -3.78 -11.78 25.10
C GLU A 117 -3.58 -11.86 26.62
N GLU A 118 -3.19 -10.78 27.29
CA GLU A 118 -3.09 -10.69 28.76
C GLU A 118 -4.43 -10.93 29.46
N LYS A 119 -5.55 -10.78 28.74
CA LYS A 119 -6.90 -11.09 29.23
C LYS A 119 -7.39 -12.49 28.82
N GLY A 120 -6.53 -13.29 28.18
CA GLY A 120 -6.86 -14.62 27.69
C GLY A 120 -7.69 -14.66 26.42
N LEU A 121 -7.94 -13.53 25.77
CA LEU A 121 -8.59 -13.42 24.48
C LEU A 121 -7.55 -13.48 23.36
N LEU A 122 -8.01 -13.60 22.12
CA LEU A 122 -7.18 -13.59 20.91
C LEU A 122 -7.44 -12.32 20.08
N TYR A 123 -6.42 -11.80 19.45
CA TYR A 123 -6.52 -10.60 18.62
C TYR A 123 -6.03 -10.85 17.20
N VAL A 124 -6.77 -10.34 16.20
CA VAL A 124 -6.38 -10.36 14.81
C VAL A 124 -6.45 -8.93 14.26
N GLY A 125 -5.31 -8.39 13.84
CA GLY A 125 -5.26 -7.18 13.02
C GLY A 125 -5.26 -7.58 11.55
N THR A 126 -6.30 -7.23 10.80
CA THR A 126 -6.40 -7.62 9.41
C THR A 126 -6.63 -6.42 8.51
N GLY A 127 -5.70 -6.15 7.58
CA GLY A 127 -5.96 -5.24 6.50
C GLY A 127 -7.03 -5.79 5.57
N VAL A 128 -8.05 -4.97 5.29
CA VAL A 128 -9.09 -5.29 4.31
C VAL A 128 -8.95 -4.34 3.14
N SER A 129 -8.85 -4.86 1.92
CA SER A 129 -8.73 -4.10 0.68
C SER A 129 -9.87 -4.40 -0.28
N GLY A 130 -10.00 -3.59 -1.35
CA GLY A 130 -10.99 -3.77 -2.41
C GLY A 130 -12.11 -2.73 -2.44
N GLY A 131 -12.10 -1.77 -1.50
CA GLY A 131 -13.13 -0.73 -1.44
C GLY A 131 -14.53 -1.30 -1.21
N GLU A 132 -15.54 -0.54 -1.61
CA GLU A 132 -16.95 -0.90 -1.43
C GLU A 132 -17.32 -2.19 -2.16
N GLU A 133 -16.96 -2.27 -3.44
CA GLU A 133 -17.26 -3.42 -4.28
C GLU A 133 -16.52 -4.68 -3.83
N GLY A 134 -15.24 -4.56 -3.50
CA GLY A 134 -14.43 -5.67 -2.99
C GLY A 134 -14.97 -6.22 -1.68
N ALA A 135 -15.38 -5.36 -0.75
CA ALA A 135 -16.00 -5.79 0.51
C ALA A 135 -17.24 -6.65 0.28
N LEU A 136 -18.06 -6.30 -0.74
CA LEU A 136 -19.28 -7.02 -1.09
C LEU A 136 -19.02 -8.31 -1.87
N LYS A 137 -18.13 -8.27 -2.86
CA LYS A 137 -17.95 -9.36 -3.84
C LYS A 137 -16.79 -10.30 -3.52
N GLY A 138 -15.80 -9.82 -2.78
CA GLY A 138 -14.60 -10.57 -2.42
C GLY A 138 -13.41 -9.65 -2.15
N PRO A 139 -13.11 -9.30 -0.89
CA PRO A 139 -11.95 -8.50 -0.54
C PRO A 139 -10.65 -9.33 -0.59
N SER A 140 -9.51 -8.62 -0.61
CA SER A 140 -8.24 -9.17 -0.14
C SER A 140 -8.12 -8.91 1.35
N MET A 141 -7.71 -9.90 2.12
CA MET A 141 -7.51 -9.77 3.58
C MET A 141 -6.12 -10.25 3.99
N MET A 142 -5.48 -9.48 4.85
CA MET A 142 -4.11 -9.70 5.33
C MET A 142 -4.12 -9.87 6.86
N PRO A 143 -4.54 -11.03 7.38
CA PRO A 143 -4.66 -11.26 8.82
C PRO A 143 -3.29 -11.52 9.48
N GLY A 144 -3.08 -10.88 10.63
CA GLY A 144 -1.98 -11.13 11.54
C GLY A 144 -2.42 -10.92 12.98
N GLY A 145 -1.62 -11.29 13.97
CA GLY A 145 -1.98 -11.13 15.37
C GLY A 145 -1.65 -12.36 16.23
N SER A 146 -2.61 -12.85 16.99
CA SER A 146 -2.50 -14.07 17.79
C SER A 146 -2.56 -15.32 16.91
N PRO A 147 -1.50 -16.15 16.80
CA PRO A 147 -1.50 -17.32 15.89
C PRO A 147 -2.64 -18.31 16.18
N ALA A 148 -3.03 -18.46 17.44
CA ALA A 148 -4.13 -19.32 17.84
C ALA A 148 -5.50 -18.87 17.30
N ALA A 149 -5.65 -17.62 16.88
CA ALA A 149 -6.88 -17.11 16.29
C ALA A 149 -7.05 -17.59 14.83
N TRP A 150 -5.95 -17.86 14.11
CA TRP A 150 -6.02 -18.17 12.69
C TRP A 150 -6.93 -19.36 12.35
N PRO A 151 -6.80 -20.53 12.99
CA PRO A 151 -7.71 -21.65 12.72
C PRO A 151 -9.19 -21.32 12.95
N VAL A 152 -9.48 -20.38 13.86
CA VAL A 152 -10.85 -19.97 14.22
C VAL A 152 -11.47 -19.05 13.18
N VAL A 153 -10.69 -18.10 12.60
CA VAL A 153 -11.19 -17.10 11.64
C VAL A 153 -10.99 -17.50 10.18
N LYS A 154 -10.02 -18.38 9.89
CA LYS A 154 -9.65 -18.83 8.54
C LYS A 154 -10.83 -19.27 7.69
N PRO A 155 -11.76 -20.15 8.19
CA PRO A 155 -12.86 -20.61 7.35
C PRO A 155 -13.75 -19.49 6.82
N ILE A 156 -14.02 -18.47 7.66
CA ILE A 156 -14.84 -17.31 7.28
C ILE A 156 -14.05 -16.43 6.32
N PHE A 157 -12.82 -16.07 6.67
CA PHE A 157 -11.98 -15.14 5.89
C PHE A 157 -11.73 -15.68 4.48
N GLN A 158 -11.32 -16.92 4.35
CA GLN A 158 -11.07 -17.52 3.03
C GLN A 158 -12.34 -17.74 2.21
N ALA A 159 -13.50 -17.89 2.84
CA ALA A 159 -14.77 -18.00 2.13
C ALA A 159 -15.22 -16.68 1.52
N ILE A 160 -15.02 -15.55 2.21
CA ILE A 160 -15.48 -14.22 1.78
C ILE A 160 -14.50 -13.49 0.87
N CYS A 161 -13.22 -13.88 0.86
CA CYS A 161 -12.20 -13.24 0.04
C CYS A 161 -12.32 -13.59 -1.46
N ALA A 162 -11.79 -12.71 -2.30
CA ALA A 162 -11.58 -12.98 -3.71
C ALA A 162 -10.76 -14.25 -3.90
N LYS A 163 -10.96 -14.91 -5.03
CA LYS A 163 -10.18 -16.08 -5.42
C LYS A 163 -9.54 -15.83 -6.77
N VAL A 164 -8.31 -16.30 -6.94
CA VAL A 164 -7.63 -16.31 -8.23
C VAL A 164 -8.08 -17.50 -9.07
N GLU A 165 -7.62 -17.60 -10.32
CA GLU A 165 -8.08 -18.59 -11.30
C GLU A 165 -8.01 -20.05 -10.83
N ASP A 166 -6.98 -20.41 -10.06
CA ASP A 166 -6.81 -21.74 -9.48
C ASP A 166 -7.68 -22.03 -8.25
N GLY A 167 -8.52 -21.05 -7.85
CA GLY A 167 -9.39 -21.13 -6.68
C GLY A 167 -8.71 -20.74 -5.36
N SER A 168 -7.44 -20.38 -5.36
CA SER A 168 -6.72 -19.92 -4.16
C SER A 168 -7.32 -18.61 -3.64
N PRO A 169 -7.63 -18.51 -2.32
CA PRO A 169 -8.19 -17.30 -1.75
C PRO A 169 -7.13 -16.21 -1.61
N CYS A 170 -7.51 -14.95 -1.85
CA CYS A 170 -6.67 -13.77 -1.59
C CYS A 170 -6.64 -13.44 -0.10
N CYS A 171 -6.39 -14.43 0.73
CA CYS A 171 -6.31 -14.35 2.18
C CYS A 171 -5.52 -15.53 2.74
N ASP A 172 -4.42 -15.24 3.43
CA ASP A 172 -3.71 -16.22 4.24
C ASP A 172 -3.08 -15.50 5.44
N TRP A 173 -2.60 -16.31 6.42
CA TRP A 173 -1.94 -15.79 7.60
C TRP A 173 -0.64 -15.07 7.23
N VAL A 174 -0.53 -13.80 7.61
CA VAL A 174 0.65 -12.97 7.31
C VAL A 174 1.75 -13.19 8.36
N GLY A 175 1.39 -13.13 9.64
CA GLY A 175 2.37 -13.24 10.72
C GLY A 175 1.81 -12.78 12.06
N GLU A 176 2.66 -12.75 13.07
CA GLU A 176 2.29 -12.41 14.44
C GLU A 176 2.11 -10.91 14.65
N ASN A 177 1.46 -10.55 15.73
CA ASN A 177 1.31 -9.17 16.19
C ASN A 177 0.77 -8.21 15.13
N GLY A 178 1.54 -7.16 14.80
CA GLY A 178 1.20 -6.12 13.85
C GLY A 178 1.38 -6.48 12.37
N ALA A 179 1.86 -7.68 12.03
CA ALA A 179 2.28 -8.05 10.67
C ALA A 179 1.18 -7.83 9.62
N GLY A 180 -0.08 -8.16 9.93
CA GLY A 180 -1.19 -7.98 8.99
C GLY A 180 -1.42 -6.51 8.61
N HIS A 181 -1.48 -5.62 9.59
CA HIS A 181 -1.63 -4.18 9.34
C HIS A 181 -0.37 -3.57 8.72
N PHE A 182 0.82 -4.07 9.05
CA PHE A 182 2.06 -3.64 8.39
C PHE A 182 2.05 -3.95 6.89
N VAL A 183 1.73 -5.19 6.52
CA VAL A 183 1.61 -5.60 5.11
C VAL A 183 0.55 -4.78 4.39
N LYS A 184 -0.59 -4.48 5.04
CA LYS A 184 -1.62 -3.59 4.47
C LYS A 184 -1.13 -2.15 4.33
N MET A 185 -0.35 -1.65 5.27
CA MET A 185 0.24 -0.31 5.20
C MET A 185 1.19 -0.21 3.99
N VAL A 186 2.07 -1.18 3.78
CA VAL A 186 2.98 -1.23 2.64
C VAL A 186 2.21 -1.38 1.32
N HIS A 187 1.18 -2.24 1.28
CA HIS A 187 0.25 -2.31 0.15
C HIS A 187 -0.28 -0.93 -0.23
N ASN A 188 -0.74 -0.15 0.75
CA ASN A 188 -1.26 1.19 0.48
C ASN A 188 -0.16 2.18 0.04
N GLY A 189 1.08 2.02 0.51
CA GLY A 189 2.21 2.78 0.01
C GLY A 189 2.47 2.52 -1.48
N ILE A 190 2.48 1.25 -1.89
CA ILE A 190 2.60 0.84 -3.30
C ILE A 190 1.43 1.39 -4.11
N GLU A 191 0.19 1.33 -3.60
CA GLU A 191 -1.00 1.93 -4.22
C GLU A 191 -0.80 3.42 -4.53
N TYR A 192 -0.20 4.17 -3.61
CA TYR A 192 0.12 5.59 -3.84
C TYR A 192 1.13 5.76 -4.96
N GLY A 193 2.16 4.91 -5.00
CA GLY A 193 3.15 4.88 -6.09
C GLY A 193 2.50 4.60 -7.44
N ASP A 194 1.72 3.53 -7.55
CA ASP A 194 1.02 3.16 -8.78
C ASP A 194 0.09 4.28 -9.29
N MET A 195 -0.70 4.88 -8.39
CA MET A 195 -1.58 6.00 -8.75
C MET A 195 -0.80 7.21 -9.24
N GLN A 196 0.30 7.58 -8.58
CA GLN A 196 1.13 8.71 -8.99
C GLN A 196 1.76 8.47 -10.35
N LEU A 197 2.30 7.28 -10.61
CA LEU A 197 2.88 6.90 -11.90
C LEU A 197 1.86 6.96 -13.04
N ILE A 198 0.63 6.53 -12.81
CA ILE A 198 -0.47 6.63 -13.78
C ILE A 198 -0.82 8.10 -14.04
N CYS A 199 -0.89 8.93 -12.99
CA CYS A 199 -1.14 10.37 -13.14
C CYS A 199 -0.01 11.09 -13.90
N GLU A 200 1.25 10.69 -13.70
CA GLU A 200 2.39 11.23 -14.48
C GLU A 200 2.30 10.82 -15.95
N SER A 201 1.90 9.58 -16.23
CA SER A 201 1.66 9.09 -17.59
C SER A 201 0.51 9.85 -18.27
N TYR A 202 -0.61 10.04 -17.57
CA TYR A 202 -1.73 10.85 -18.02
C TYR A 202 -1.29 12.29 -18.34
N GLN A 203 -0.54 12.93 -17.44
CA GLN A 203 -0.06 14.30 -17.67
C GLN A 203 0.87 14.40 -18.87
N LEU A 204 1.79 13.46 -19.06
CA LEU A 204 2.67 13.43 -20.23
C LEU A 204 1.89 13.24 -21.54
N MET A 205 0.90 12.38 -21.58
CA MET A 205 0.05 12.21 -22.76
C MET A 205 -0.74 13.48 -23.07
N ARG A 206 -1.32 14.13 -22.07
CA ARG A 206 -2.08 15.36 -22.23
C ARG A 206 -1.18 16.56 -22.60
N ASP A 207 -0.18 16.84 -21.77
CA ASP A 207 0.58 18.10 -21.84
C ASP A 207 1.72 18.04 -22.87
N LEU A 208 2.41 16.89 -23.02
CA LEU A 208 3.52 16.74 -23.98
C LEU A 208 3.04 16.33 -25.37
N LEU A 209 2.12 15.34 -25.42
CA LEU A 209 1.65 14.77 -26.68
C LEU A 209 0.34 15.38 -27.20
N GLY A 210 -0.29 16.28 -26.43
CA GLY A 210 -1.52 16.96 -26.82
C GLY A 210 -2.71 16.02 -27.04
N MET A 211 -2.77 14.90 -26.29
CA MET A 211 -3.81 13.90 -26.44
C MET A 211 -5.11 14.32 -25.77
N THR A 212 -6.22 13.99 -26.39
CA THR A 212 -7.56 14.10 -25.79
C THR A 212 -7.83 12.95 -24.83
N ASP A 213 -8.84 13.11 -23.94
CA ASP A 213 -9.25 12.04 -23.01
C ASP A 213 -9.70 10.77 -23.75
N ALA A 214 -10.37 10.91 -24.90
CA ALA A 214 -10.77 9.78 -25.75
C ALA A 214 -9.55 9.03 -26.32
N GLU A 215 -8.52 9.72 -26.77
CA GLU A 215 -7.28 9.08 -27.23
C GLU A 215 -6.54 8.40 -26.08
N MET A 216 -6.49 9.02 -24.89
CA MET A 216 -5.86 8.45 -23.71
C MET A 216 -6.65 7.23 -23.20
N HIS A 217 -7.98 7.25 -23.27
CA HIS A 217 -8.83 6.07 -23.02
C HIS A 217 -8.40 4.86 -23.84
N GLU A 218 -8.19 5.04 -25.16
CA GLU A 218 -7.76 3.96 -26.05
C GLU A 218 -6.35 3.43 -25.68
N VAL A 219 -5.44 4.33 -25.29
CA VAL A 219 -4.09 3.92 -24.83
C VAL A 219 -4.20 3.06 -23.56
N PHE A 220 -4.94 3.51 -22.55
CA PHE A 220 -5.13 2.74 -21.32
C PHE A 220 -5.90 1.43 -21.57
N ALA A 221 -6.85 1.41 -22.51
CA ALA A 221 -7.52 0.18 -22.96
C ALA A 221 -6.56 -0.82 -23.62
N GLY A 222 -5.57 -0.31 -24.34
CA GLY A 222 -4.46 -1.10 -24.89
C GLY A 222 -3.56 -1.65 -23.78
N TRP A 223 -3.08 -0.81 -22.88
CA TRP A 223 -2.22 -1.18 -21.75
C TRP A 223 -2.88 -2.17 -20.78
N ASN A 224 -4.20 -2.12 -20.66
CA ASN A 224 -4.94 -3.10 -19.85
C ASN A 224 -5.02 -4.52 -20.48
N LYS A 225 -4.27 -4.76 -21.56
CA LYS A 225 -4.11 -6.08 -22.20
C LYS A 225 -2.64 -6.54 -22.23
N THR A 226 -1.76 -5.78 -21.57
CA THR A 226 -0.31 -6.04 -21.49
C THR A 226 0.10 -6.35 -20.06
N GLU A 227 1.40 -6.27 -19.76
CA GLU A 227 1.95 -6.42 -18.40
C GLU A 227 1.43 -5.35 -17.42
N LEU A 228 0.83 -4.28 -17.93
CA LEU A 228 0.20 -3.23 -17.13
C LEU A 228 -1.24 -3.55 -16.70
N ASP A 229 -1.83 -4.66 -17.16
CA ASP A 229 -3.19 -5.06 -16.75
C ASP A 229 -3.30 -5.04 -15.22
N SER A 230 -4.14 -4.12 -14.76
CA SER A 230 -4.39 -3.89 -13.33
C SER A 230 -5.68 -3.14 -13.10
N TYR A 231 -6.23 -3.26 -11.90
CA TYR A 231 -7.44 -2.53 -11.51
C TYR A 231 -7.30 -1.01 -11.68
N LEU A 232 -6.14 -0.44 -11.36
CA LEU A 232 -5.92 1.01 -11.50
C LEU A 232 -5.85 1.45 -12.96
N ILE A 233 -5.28 0.65 -13.86
CA ILE A 233 -5.30 0.91 -15.31
C ILE A 233 -6.73 0.77 -15.85
N GLU A 234 -7.46 -0.27 -15.42
CA GLU A 234 -8.86 -0.49 -15.79
C GLU A 234 -9.74 0.71 -15.43
N ILE A 235 -9.71 1.15 -14.17
CA ILE A 235 -10.53 2.30 -13.75
C ILE A 235 -10.06 3.62 -14.36
N THR A 236 -8.78 3.78 -14.67
CA THR A 236 -8.29 4.97 -15.38
C THR A 236 -8.86 5.04 -16.79
N ARG A 237 -8.87 3.92 -17.52
CA ARG A 237 -9.56 3.79 -18.80
C ARG A 237 -11.03 4.23 -18.69
N ASP A 238 -11.76 3.72 -17.70
CA ASP A 238 -13.18 4.00 -17.53
C ASP A 238 -13.46 5.45 -17.12
N ILE A 239 -12.59 6.04 -16.27
CA ILE A 239 -12.66 7.45 -15.88
C ILE A 239 -12.50 8.36 -17.10
N LEU A 240 -11.55 8.09 -17.97
CA LEU A 240 -11.28 8.91 -19.17
C LEU A 240 -12.42 8.84 -20.21
N ALA A 241 -13.25 7.78 -20.17
CA ALA A 241 -14.43 7.68 -21.03
C ALA A 241 -15.68 8.30 -20.40
N HIS A 242 -15.62 8.74 -19.14
CA HIS A 242 -16.82 9.20 -18.43
C HIS A 242 -17.12 10.67 -18.73
N GLU A 243 -18.29 10.92 -19.29
CA GLU A 243 -18.81 12.26 -19.59
C GLU A 243 -19.69 12.77 -18.45
N ASP A 244 -19.62 14.06 -18.19
CA ASP A 244 -20.55 14.78 -17.32
C ASP A 244 -21.88 15.04 -18.06
N ALA A 245 -22.88 15.55 -17.38
CA ALA A 245 -24.20 15.83 -17.91
C ALA A 245 -24.24 16.77 -19.12
N ASP A 246 -23.20 17.58 -19.32
CA ASP A 246 -23.05 18.47 -20.48
C ASP A 246 -22.25 17.85 -21.66
N GLY A 247 -21.86 16.58 -21.56
CA GLY A 247 -21.10 15.87 -22.59
C GLY A 247 -19.61 16.15 -22.59
N SER A 248 -19.08 16.90 -21.63
CA SER A 248 -17.63 17.10 -21.49
C SER A 248 -17.02 16.04 -20.55
N PRO A 249 -15.70 15.72 -20.69
CA PRO A 249 -15.05 14.78 -19.80
C PRO A 249 -15.14 15.21 -18.33
N LEU A 250 -15.65 14.33 -17.45
CA LEU A 250 -15.81 14.65 -16.03
C LEU A 250 -14.46 14.87 -15.34
N VAL A 251 -13.42 14.16 -15.74
CA VAL A 251 -12.08 14.25 -15.14
C VAL A 251 -11.51 15.65 -15.20
N GLU A 252 -11.80 16.41 -16.27
CA GLU A 252 -11.36 17.80 -16.46
C GLU A 252 -12.06 18.81 -15.52
N LYS A 253 -13.14 18.40 -14.89
CA LYS A 253 -13.88 19.22 -13.90
C LYS A 253 -13.49 18.90 -12.46
N ILE A 254 -12.73 17.86 -12.22
CA ILE A 254 -12.31 17.46 -10.89
C ILE A 254 -11.15 18.36 -10.43
N LEU A 255 -11.28 18.93 -9.22
CA LEU A 255 -10.23 19.76 -8.64
C LEU A 255 -8.96 18.91 -8.40
N ASP A 256 -7.82 19.41 -8.86
CA ASP A 256 -6.50 18.77 -8.77
C ASP A 256 -5.88 18.87 -7.37
N THR A 257 -6.64 18.41 -6.36
CA THR A 257 -6.19 18.24 -4.97
C THR A 257 -6.46 16.81 -4.52
N ALA A 258 -5.43 16.09 -4.12
CA ALA A 258 -5.55 14.69 -3.71
C ALA A 258 -5.47 14.52 -2.19
N GLY A 259 -6.54 13.97 -1.60
CA GLY A 259 -6.58 13.65 -0.17
C GLY A 259 -5.82 12.37 0.17
N GLN A 260 -5.54 12.18 1.47
CA GLN A 260 -4.95 10.95 2.00
C GLN A 260 -5.50 10.60 3.38
N LYS A 261 -5.56 9.29 3.70
CA LYS A 261 -5.96 8.79 5.02
C LYS A 261 -4.76 8.49 5.94
N GLY A 262 -3.53 8.70 5.46
CA GLY A 262 -2.30 8.59 6.24
C GLY A 262 -1.50 7.29 6.07
N THR A 263 -2.04 6.24 5.47
CA THR A 263 -1.34 4.94 5.34
C THR A 263 -0.08 5.03 4.46
N GLY A 264 -0.13 5.74 3.33
CA GLY A 264 1.06 5.99 2.50
C GLY A 264 2.12 6.82 3.24
N LYS A 265 1.69 7.83 4.02
CA LYS A 265 2.58 8.60 4.88
C LYS A 265 3.28 7.70 5.92
N TRP A 266 2.54 6.79 6.57
CA TRP A 266 3.13 5.86 7.53
C TRP A 266 4.15 4.94 6.86
N THR A 267 3.89 4.47 5.63
CA THR A 267 4.85 3.68 4.86
C THR A 267 6.16 4.46 4.65
N GLY A 268 6.08 5.75 4.29
CA GLY A 268 7.25 6.61 4.13
C GLY A 268 8.00 6.84 5.46
N ILE A 269 7.29 7.09 6.57
CA ILE A 269 7.91 7.26 7.89
C ILE A 269 8.63 5.97 8.30
N GLU A 270 7.96 4.84 8.19
CA GLU A 270 8.53 3.55 8.56
C GLU A 270 9.77 3.19 7.74
N SER A 271 9.79 3.57 6.46
CA SER A 271 10.98 3.37 5.63
C SER A 271 12.19 4.15 6.11
N LEU A 272 11.99 5.33 6.69
CA LEU A 272 13.05 6.13 7.31
C LEU A 272 13.51 5.51 8.63
N GLU A 273 12.60 5.01 9.45
CA GLU A 273 12.93 4.29 10.70
C GLU A 273 13.71 3.00 10.43
N GLU A 274 13.35 2.27 9.38
CA GLU A 274 14.01 1.03 8.97
C GLU A 274 15.27 1.27 8.09
N GLY A 275 15.57 2.51 7.72
CA GLY A 275 16.70 2.84 6.84
C GLY A 275 16.57 2.31 5.41
N ILE A 276 15.34 2.12 4.92
CA ILE A 276 15.06 1.59 3.57
C ILE A 276 14.78 2.72 2.59
N PRO A 277 15.49 2.78 1.44
CA PRO A 277 15.32 3.87 0.45
C PRO A 277 14.02 3.70 -0.36
N LEU A 278 12.92 4.18 0.17
CA LEU A 278 11.57 4.09 -0.41
C LEU A 278 11.23 5.35 -1.22
N THR A 279 12.12 5.75 -2.11
CA THR A 279 12.09 7.08 -2.75
C THR A 279 10.85 7.31 -3.59
N LEU A 280 10.44 6.36 -4.43
CA LEU A 280 9.26 6.50 -5.30
C LEU A 280 7.96 6.67 -4.49
N ILE A 281 7.75 5.81 -3.49
CA ILE A 281 6.54 5.86 -2.66
C ILE A 281 6.49 7.15 -1.84
N ALA A 282 7.66 7.62 -1.35
CA ALA A 282 7.76 8.91 -0.65
C ALA A 282 7.38 10.07 -1.58
N GLU A 283 7.87 10.10 -2.83
CA GLU A 283 7.51 11.12 -3.82
C GLU A 283 6.00 11.11 -4.12
N ALA A 284 5.36 9.94 -4.19
CA ALA A 284 3.91 9.86 -4.36
C ALA A 284 3.15 10.50 -3.16
N VAL A 285 3.67 10.39 -1.94
CA VAL A 285 3.11 11.06 -0.77
C VAL A 285 3.33 12.58 -0.83
N TYR A 286 4.54 13.02 -1.21
CA TYR A 286 4.84 14.44 -1.35
C TYR A 286 4.08 15.10 -2.49
N SER A 287 3.84 14.40 -3.59
CA SER A 287 3.01 14.88 -4.71
C SER A 287 1.57 15.18 -4.26
N ARG A 288 0.98 14.32 -3.41
CA ARG A 288 -0.33 14.63 -2.81
C ARG A 288 -0.28 15.85 -1.91
N SER A 289 0.79 16.01 -1.12
CA SER A 289 0.97 17.18 -0.27
C SER A 289 1.12 18.46 -1.09
N LEU A 290 1.89 18.41 -2.19
CA LEU A 290 2.03 19.51 -3.13
C LEU A 290 0.70 19.84 -3.82
N SER A 291 -0.10 18.82 -4.18
CA SER A 291 -1.42 19.05 -4.78
C SER A 291 -2.36 19.83 -3.85
N ALA A 292 -2.25 19.62 -2.54
CA ALA A 292 -3.12 20.21 -1.54
C ALA A 292 -2.92 21.73 -1.34
N VAL A 293 -1.77 22.31 -1.73
CA VAL A 293 -1.53 23.77 -1.66
C VAL A 293 -1.98 24.47 -2.94
N LYS A 294 -3.21 24.23 -3.37
CA LYS A 294 -3.77 24.65 -4.67
C LYS A 294 -3.69 26.16 -4.90
N GLU A 295 -4.11 26.97 -3.93
CA GLU A 295 -4.13 28.43 -4.06
C GLU A 295 -2.72 29.00 -4.19
N GLU A 296 -1.75 28.45 -3.45
CA GLU A 296 -0.34 28.83 -3.52
C GLU A 296 0.23 28.48 -4.90
N ARG A 297 -0.06 27.27 -5.42
CA ARG A 297 0.39 26.85 -6.77
C ARG A 297 -0.20 27.76 -7.85
N VAL A 298 -1.47 28.15 -7.76
CA VAL A 298 -2.11 29.09 -8.69
C VAL A 298 -1.46 30.47 -8.62
N ALA A 299 -1.09 30.94 -7.43
CA ALA A 299 -0.36 32.20 -7.31
C ALA A 299 1.06 32.09 -7.89
N ALA A 300 1.77 31.01 -7.60
CA ALA A 300 3.13 30.76 -8.09
C ALA A 300 3.18 30.65 -9.63
N SER A 301 2.19 30.02 -10.27
CA SER A 301 2.13 29.85 -11.71
C SER A 301 2.05 31.16 -12.50
N LYS A 302 1.67 32.26 -11.84
CA LYS A 302 1.62 33.60 -12.44
C LYS A 302 2.93 34.36 -12.34
N VAL A 303 3.87 33.88 -11.54
CA VAL A 303 5.14 34.58 -11.20
C VAL A 303 6.36 33.80 -11.67
N LEU A 304 6.30 32.46 -11.58
CA LEU A 304 7.39 31.58 -11.97
C LEU A 304 7.18 31.11 -13.42
N SER A 305 8.14 31.39 -14.28
CA SER A 305 8.12 30.92 -15.66
C SER A 305 8.77 29.54 -15.79
N GLY A 306 8.29 28.76 -16.75
CA GLY A 306 8.88 27.49 -17.18
C GLY A 306 9.17 27.47 -18.67
N PRO A 307 9.73 26.36 -19.20
CA PRO A 307 9.91 26.21 -20.65
C PRO A 307 8.54 26.13 -21.36
N ALA A 308 8.51 26.53 -22.61
CA ALA A 308 7.37 26.25 -23.48
C ALA A 308 7.38 24.75 -23.80
N VAL A 309 6.22 24.11 -23.65
CA VAL A 309 6.08 22.69 -23.98
C VAL A 309 6.16 22.53 -25.51
N SER A 310 7.06 21.69 -25.99
CA SER A 310 7.25 21.36 -27.38
C SER A 310 7.74 19.92 -27.54
N PHE A 311 7.09 19.17 -28.40
CA PHE A 311 7.50 17.82 -28.76
C PHE A 311 7.49 17.65 -30.27
N ASP A 312 8.65 17.44 -30.83
CA ASP A 312 8.89 17.23 -32.27
C ASP A 312 9.32 15.81 -32.61
N GLY A 313 9.29 14.91 -31.61
CA GLY A 313 9.64 13.50 -31.74
C GLY A 313 8.51 12.65 -32.31
N ASP A 314 8.80 11.35 -32.45
CA ASP A 314 7.82 10.34 -32.84
C ASP A 314 6.87 10.05 -31.68
N ARG A 315 5.58 10.35 -31.88
CA ARG A 315 4.51 10.19 -30.88
C ARG A 315 4.27 8.72 -30.54
N GLU A 316 4.29 7.83 -31.53
CA GLU A 316 4.05 6.40 -31.30
C GLU A 316 5.21 5.79 -30.51
N GLN A 317 6.44 6.16 -30.86
CA GLN A 317 7.62 5.75 -30.10
C GLN A 317 7.58 6.26 -28.65
N MET A 318 7.14 7.50 -28.43
CA MET A 318 7.03 8.08 -27.08
C MET A 318 5.96 7.37 -26.26
N LEU A 319 4.84 6.97 -26.85
CA LEU A 319 3.80 6.17 -26.17
C LEU A 319 4.32 4.77 -25.81
N ALA A 320 5.05 4.11 -26.71
CA ALA A 320 5.68 2.83 -26.44
C ALA A 320 6.77 2.94 -25.35
N ASP A 321 7.52 4.02 -25.33
CA ASP A 321 8.49 4.32 -24.28
C ASP A 321 7.81 4.59 -22.93
N LEU A 322 6.69 5.30 -22.93
CA LEU A 322 5.93 5.64 -21.74
C LEU A 322 5.30 4.38 -21.09
N GLU A 323 4.78 3.44 -21.88
CA GLU A 323 4.31 2.14 -21.41
C GLU A 323 5.41 1.40 -20.65
N LYS A 324 6.60 1.32 -21.26
CA LYS A 324 7.77 0.66 -20.64
C LYS A 324 8.28 1.42 -19.40
N ALA A 325 8.28 2.75 -19.45
CA ALA A 325 8.68 3.59 -18.31
C ALA A 325 7.74 3.41 -17.12
N LEU A 326 6.43 3.35 -17.38
CA LEU A 326 5.42 3.08 -16.35
C LEU A 326 5.64 1.69 -15.74
N PHE A 327 5.82 0.66 -16.56
CA PHE A 327 6.02 -0.71 -16.07
C PHE A 327 7.33 -0.84 -15.28
N ALA A 328 8.45 -0.29 -15.78
CA ALA A 328 9.72 -0.29 -15.06
C ALA A 328 9.64 0.44 -13.72
N SER A 329 8.98 1.60 -13.68
CA SER A 329 8.76 2.36 -12.44
C SER A 329 7.88 1.59 -11.46
N LYS A 330 6.86 0.88 -11.95
CA LYS A 330 6.01 0.00 -11.16
C LYS A 330 6.82 -1.14 -10.53
N ILE A 331 7.72 -1.80 -11.29
CA ILE A 331 8.64 -2.81 -10.74
C ILE A 331 9.44 -2.24 -9.57
N VAL A 332 9.99 -1.03 -9.71
CA VAL A 332 10.74 -0.36 -8.64
C VAL A 332 9.87 -0.07 -7.43
N SER A 333 8.62 0.37 -7.61
CA SER A 333 7.68 0.62 -6.52
C SER A 333 7.47 -0.64 -5.65
N TYR A 334 7.24 -1.78 -6.29
CA TYR A 334 7.08 -3.05 -5.58
C TYR A 334 8.40 -3.54 -4.98
N ALA A 335 9.52 -3.41 -5.69
CA ALA A 335 10.83 -3.76 -5.16
C ALA A 335 11.16 -3.00 -3.87
N GLN A 336 10.85 -1.70 -3.81
CA GLN A 336 10.97 -0.87 -2.62
C GLN A 336 10.04 -1.36 -1.50
N GLY A 337 8.77 -1.63 -1.81
CA GLY A 337 7.79 -2.12 -0.84
C GLY A 337 8.20 -3.47 -0.23
N TYR A 338 8.66 -4.42 -1.06
CA TYR A 338 9.15 -5.72 -0.57
C TYR A 338 10.45 -5.62 0.22
N SER A 339 11.32 -4.66 -0.10
CA SER A 339 12.52 -4.36 0.71
C SER A 339 12.13 -3.88 2.10
N LEU A 340 11.11 -3.03 2.21
CA LEU A 340 10.58 -2.58 3.50
C LEU A 340 9.94 -3.74 4.29
N LEU A 341 9.14 -4.60 3.63
CA LEU A 341 8.58 -5.79 4.27
C LEU A 341 9.68 -6.71 4.82
N ARG A 342 10.78 -6.89 4.09
CA ARG A 342 11.91 -7.71 4.50
C ARG A 342 12.62 -7.11 5.73
N SER A 343 12.88 -5.79 5.74
CA SER A 343 13.52 -5.12 6.89
C SER A 343 12.67 -5.25 8.14
N ALA A 344 11.40 -4.87 8.05
CA ALA A 344 10.47 -4.98 9.18
C ALA A 344 10.29 -6.42 9.67
N ALA A 345 10.26 -7.40 8.77
CA ALA A 345 10.22 -8.81 9.16
C ALA A 345 11.41 -9.19 10.06
N LYS A 346 12.60 -8.69 9.74
CA LYS A 346 13.81 -8.89 10.56
C LYS A 346 13.72 -8.13 11.89
N THR A 347 13.34 -6.85 11.86
CA THR A 347 13.23 -5.99 13.05
C THR A 347 12.22 -6.54 14.05
N HIS A 348 11.06 -7.00 13.58
CA HIS A 348 9.98 -7.48 14.43
C HIS A 348 9.96 -9.00 14.64
N GLY A 349 10.87 -9.75 14.01
CA GLY A 349 10.92 -11.21 14.08
C GLY A 349 9.79 -11.92 13.35
N TRP A 350 9.13 -11.29 12.38
CA TRP A 350 8.05 -11.88 11.60
C TRP A 350 8.57 -12.85 10.54
N LYS A 351 7.85 -13.94 10.35
CA LYS A 351 8.15 -14.93 9.29
C LYS A 351 7.25 -14.69 8.09
N LEU A 352 7.47 -13.57 7.39
CA LEU A 352 6.68 -13.21 6.22
C LEU A 352 7.02 -14.14 5.03
N ARG A 353 5.96 -14.59 4.34
CA ARG A 353 6.07 -15.35 3.10
C ARG A 353 5.72 -14.42 1.93
N PHE A 354 6.73 -13.86 1.30
CA PHE A 354 6.57 -12.79 0.30
C PHE A 354 5.77 -13.23 -0.94
N GLY A 355 5.96 -14.46 -1.41
CA GLY A 355 5.16 -15.01 -2.51
C GLY A 355 3.67 -15.14 -2.16
N ASP A 356 3.34 -15.52 -0.93
CA ASP A 356 1.95 -15.60 -0.48
C ASP A 356 1.33 -14.21 -0.29
N ILE A 357 2.13 -13.22 0.12
CA ILE A 357 1.69 -11.81 0.16
C ILE A 357 1.34 -11.32 -1.25
N ALA A 358 2.17 -11.62 -2.26
CA ALA A 358 1.85 -11.31 -3.66
C ALA A 358 0.54 -11.97 -4.10
N LEU A 359 0.31 -13.23 -3.72
CA LEU A 359 -0.93 -13.95 -4.01
C LEU A 359 -2.16 -13.26 -3.40
N MET A 360 -2.06 -12.81 -2.14
CA MET A 360 -3.16 -12.09 -1.48
C MET A 360 -3.55 -10.81 -2.22
N TRP A 361 -2.63 -10.16 -2.93
CA TRP A 361 -2.87 -8.92 -3.67
C TRP A 361 -3.37 -9.13 -5.10
N ARG A 362 -3.42 -10.39 -5.60
CA ARG A 362 -3.84 -10.71 -6.98
C ARG A 362 -5.33 -10.53 -7.26
N GLY A 363 -6.16 -10.41 -6.24
CA GLY A 363 -7.60 -10.21 -6.37
C GLY A 363 -8.21 -9.50 -5.18
N GLY A 364 -9.33 -8.83 -5.38
CA GLY A 364 -10.06 -8.15 -4.30
C GLY A 364 -9.30 -6.99 -3.64
N CYS A 365 -8.33 -6.39 -4.31
CA CYS A 365 -7.62 -5.23 -3.80
C CYS A 365 -7.35 -4.19 -4.88
N ILE A 366 -7.01 -2.97 -4.45
CA ILE A 366 -6.79 -1.82 -5.34
C ILE A 366 -5.55 -2.00 -6.23
N ILE A 367 -4.53 -2.72 -5.77
CA ILE A 367 -3.30 -2.97 -6.54
C ILE A 367 -3.34 -4.29 -7.32
N ARG A 368 -4.52 -4.91 -7.48
CA ARG A 368 -4.68 -6.10 -8.32
C ARG A 368 -4.01 -5.91 -9.68
N SER A 369 -3.10 -6.81 -10.04
CA SER A 369 -2.32 -6.74 -11.27
C SER A 369 -1.83 -8.12 -11.69
N VAL A 370 -1.70 -8.35 -12.99
CA VAL A 370 -1.22 -9.64 -13.53
C VAL A 370 0.20 -9.95 -13.09
N PHE A 371 1.09 -8.95 -13.04
CA PHE A 371 2.50 -9.16 -12.70
C PHE A 371 2.75 -9.59 -11.23
N LEU A 372 1.76 -9.52 -10.35
CA LEU A 372 1.84 -10.10 -9.00
C LEU A 372 2.05 -11.62 -9.05
N GLY A 373 1.59 -12.27 -10.13
CA GLY A 373 1.91 -13.67 -10.41
C GLY A 373 3.40 -13.91 -10.62
N ASP A 374 4.09 -12.98 -11.25
CA ASP A 374 5.53 -13.08 -11.49
C ASP A 374 6.34 -12.76 -10.22
N ILE A 375 5.86 -11.84 -9.39
CA ILE A 375 6.41 -11.63 -8.03
C ILE A 375 6.30 -12.91 -7.20
N LYS A 376 5.13 -13.58 -7.23
CA LYS A 376 4.97 -14.86 -6.53
C LYS A 376 5.98 -15.89 -7.03
N LYS A 377 6.12 -16.06 -8.35
CA LYS A 377 7.09 -17.00 -8.96
C LYS A 377 8.53 -16.68 -8.54
N ALA A 378 8.92 -15.40 -8.51
CA ALA A 378 10.25 -14.97 -8.10
C ALA A 378 10.55 -15.40 -6.65
N PHE A 379 9.65 -15.16 -5.72
CA PHE A 379 9.83 -15.55 -4.32
C PHE A 379 9.62 -17.06 -4.05
N ASP A 380 8.85 -17.76 -4.86
CA ASP A 380 8.76 -19.23 -4.81
C ASP A 380 10.07 -19.87 -5.27
N LYS A 381 10.74 -19.27 -6.27
CA LYS A 381 12.05 -19.69 -6.78
C LYS A 381 13.18 -19.36 -5.80
N ASP A 382 13.15 -18.17 -5.22
CA ASP A 382 14.14 -17.71 -4.24
C ASP A 382 13.45 -16.94 -3.09
N PRO A 383 13.08 -17.63 -1.99
CA PRO A 383 12.48 -17.00 -0.81
C PRO A 383 13.37 -15.93 -0.15
N GLU A 384 14.67 -15.99 -0.36
CA GLU A 384 15.68 -15.06 0.16
C GLU A 384 16.07 -13.96 -0.84
N LEU A 385 15.38 -13.86 -1.98
CA LEU A 385 15.63 -12.85 -3.01
C LEU A 385 15.68 -11.44 -2.38
N GLN A 386 16.83 -10.81 -2.44
CA GLN A 386 17.08 -9.55 -1.72
C GLN A 386 16.31 -8.36 -2.30
N ASN A 387 16.11 -8.36 -3.61
CA ASN A 387 15.38 -7.30 -4.31
C ASN A 387 14.74 -7.89 -5.57
N LEU A 388 13.49 -7.55 -5.87
CA LEU A 388 12.78 -8.03 -7.06
C LEU A 388 13.53 -7.74 -8.36
N MET A 389 14.25 -6.62 -8.44
CA MET A 389 15.02 -6.25 -9.64
C MET A 389 16.16 -7.22 -9.98
N LEU A 390 16.52 -8.12 -9.06
CA LEU A 390 17.55 -9.15 -9.26
C LEU A 390 17.01 -10.48 -9.81
N ASP A 391 15.70 -10.70 -9.80
CA ASP A 391 15.08 -11.84 -10.46
C ASP A 391 15.19 -11.71 -11.98
N ASP A 392 15.38 -12.82 -12.68
CA ASP A 392 15.66 -12.82 -14.13
C ASP A 392 14.57 -12.13 -14.94
N TYR A 393 13.29 -12.39 -14.63
CA TYR A 393 12.17 -11.77 -15.34
C TYR A 393 12.17 -10.25 -15.17
N PHE A 394 12.27 -9.76 -13.94
CA PHE A 394 12.22 -8.32 -13.65
C PHE A 394 13.48 -7.61 -14.17
N LYS A 395 14.65 -8.24 -14.09
CA LYS A 395 15.88 -7.73 -14.67
C LYS A 395 15.73 -7.51 -16.17
N ASP A 396 15.22 -8.50 -16.91
CA ASP A 396 15.06 -8.42 -18.36
C ASP A 396 14.04 -7.34 -18.77
N GLN A 397 12.95 -7.17 -18.01
CA GLN A 397 12.00 -6.07 -18.22
C GLN A 397 12.65 -4.70 -18.02
N LEU A 398 13.43 -4.53 -16.95
CA LEU A 398 14.15 -3.29 -16.68
C LEU A 398 15.21 -3.00 -17.76
N GLU A 399 15.97 -3.98 -18.21
CA GLU A 399 16.96 -3.83 -19.28
C GLU A 399 16.29 -3.39 -20.59
N THR A 400 15.16 -3.98 -20.94
CA THR A 400 14.39 -3.61 -22.14
C THR A 400 13.82 -2.20 -22.05
N ALA A 401 13.40 -1.75 -20.86
CA ALA A 401 12.77 -0.46 -20.66
C ALA A 401 13.76 0.71 -20.62
N GLN A 402 15.02 0.50 -20.21
CA GLN A 402 15.95 1.58 -19.82
C GLN A 402 16.04 2.73 -20.82
N ALA A 403 16.17 2.44 -22.11
CA ALA A 403 16.36 3.49 -23.13
C ALA A 403 15.12 4.36 -23.27
N GLY A 404 13.94 3.76 -23.34
CA GLY A 404 12.65 4.47 -23.39
C GLY A 404 12.38 5.25 -22.12
N TRP A 405 12.58 4.62 -20.97
CA TRP A 405 12.38 5.25 -19.66
C TRP A 405 13.18 6.54 -19.50
N ARG A 406 14.46 6.54 -19.93
CA ARG A 406 15.31 7.73 -19.91
C ARG A 406 14.83 8.80 -20.88
N ARG A 407 14.37 8.43 -22.08
CA ARG A 407 13.81 9.40 -23.05
C ARG A 407 12.56 10.09 -22.50
N VAL A 408 11.65 9.33 -21.89
CA VAL A 408 10.43 9.86 -21.26
C VAL A 408 10.77 10.89 -20.19
N ILE A 409 11.65 10.54 -19.24
CA ILE A 409 12.03 11.45 -18.16
C ILE A 409 12.78 12.67 -18.71
N ALA A 410 13.68 12.49 -19.66
CA ALA A 410 14.40 13.60 -20.28
C ALA A 410 13.43 14.56 -21.00
N ALA A 411 12.47 14.05 -21.76
CA ALA A 411 11.44 14.85 -22.41
C ALA A 411 10.58 15.60 -21.39
N ALA A 412 10.16 14.95 -20.31
CA ALA A 412 9.40 15.59 -19.24
C ALA A 412 10.16 16.76 -18.61
N VAL A 413 11.41 16.53 -18.20
CA VAL A 413 12.26 17.55 -17.55
C VAL A 413 12.53 18.74 -18.49
N MET A 414 12.85 18.47 -19.76
CA MET A 414 13.11 19.53 -20.75
C MET A 414 11.89 20.39 -21.04
N ASN A 415 10.69 19.85 -20.87
CA ASN A 415 9.42 20.55 -21.08
C ASN A 415 8.77 21.04 -19.77
N GLY A 416 9.45 20.93 -18.62
CA GLY A 416 8.93 21.41 -17.34
C GLY A 416 7.72 20.63 -16.83
N ILE A 417 7.52 19.39 -17.29
CA ILE A 417 6.43 18.51 -16.84
C ILE A 417 6.93 17.68 -15.65
N PRO A 418 6.32 17.80 -14.47
CA PRO A 418 6.79 17.08 -13.28
C PRO A 418 6.47 15.59 -13.37
N VAL A 419 7.49 14.75 -13.16
CA VAL A 419 7.40 13.29 -13.09
C VAL A 419 8.18 12.76 -11.89
N PRO A 420 7.87 13.21 -10.65
CA PRO A 420 8.69 12.94 -9.49
C PRO A 420 8.80 11.44 -9.19
N ALA A 421 7.72 10.66 -9.30
CA ALA A 421 7.75 9.23 -9.01
C ALA A 421 8.54 8.45 -10.07
N MET A 422 8.36 8.71 -11.36
CA MET A 422 9.15 8.07 -12.43
C MET A 422 10.64 8.43 -12.33
N ALA A 423 10.95 9.70 -12.05
CA ALA A 423 12.33 10.17 -11.90
C ALA A 423 12.98 9.55 -10.66
N ALA A 424 12.28 9.46 -9.53
CA ALA A 424 12.76 8.81 -8.33
C ALA A 424 13.01 7.30 -8.55
N ALA A 425 12.14 6.63 -9.31
CA ALA A 425 12.31 5.24 -9.68
C ALA A 425 13.59 4.99 -10.48
N LEU A 426 13.83 5.80 -11.52
CA LEU A 426 15.04 5.69 -12.35
C LEU A 426 16.30 6.01 -11.54
N SER A 427 16.25 7.05 -10.70
CA SER A 427 17.37 7.41 -9.82
C SER A 427 17.68 6.31 -8.80
N TYR A 428 16.65 5.65 -8.23
CA TYR A 428 16.82 4.51 -7.36
C TYR A 428 17.47 3.34 -8.10
N PHE A 429 16.97 2.99 -9.30
CA PHE A 429 17.54 1.93 -10.13
C PHE A 429 19.01 2.19 -10.44
N ASP A 430 19.37 3.42 -10.87
CA ASP A 430 20.75 3.77 -11.18
C ASP A 430 21.64 3.74 -9.94
N GLY A 431 21.17 4.21 -8.81
CA GLY A 431 21.89 4.16 -7.53
C GLY A 431 22.09 2.72 -7.06
N TYR A 432 21.03 1.90 -7.13
CA TYR A 432 21.06 0.52 -6.66
C TYR A 432 22.06 -0.37 -7.43
N ARG A 433 22.20 -0.17 -8.75
CA ARG A 433 23.16 -0.90 -9.59
C ARG A 433 24.57 -0.28 -9.62
N SER A 434 24.81 0.82 -8.91
CA SER A 434 26.10 1.48 -8.88
C SER A 434 26.98 0.90 -7.78
N GLU A 435 28.12 0.32 -8.16
CA GLU A 435 29.11 -0.21 -7.20
C GLU A 435 29.65 0.90 -6.28
N ARG A 436 29.80 2.11 -6.80
CA ARG A 436 30.32 3.26 -6.04
C ARG A 436 29.42 4.46 -6.16
N LEU A 437 28.94 4.94 -5.02
CA LEU A 437 28.15 6.15 -4.88
C LEU A 437 28.99 7.32 -4.38
N PRO A 438 28.57 8.58 -4.56
CA PRO A 438 29.30 9.76 -4.08
C PRO A 438 29.23 9.95 -2.55
N ALA A 439 28.69 8.96 -1.84
CA ALA A 439 28.61 8.94 -0.39
C ALA A 439 29.98 8.97 0.32
N ASN A 440 31.06 8.64 -0.39
CA ASN A 440 32.42 8.81 0.08
C ASN A 440 32.76 10.30 0.38
N LEU A 441 32.32 11.22 -0.49
CA LEU A 441 32.52 12.66 -0.24
C LEU A 441 31.65 13.15 0.92
N LEU A 442 30.39 12.70 0.98
CA LEU A 442 29.51 13.01 2.11
C LEU A 442 30.11 12.55 3.43
N GLN A 443 30.65 11.34 3.51
CA GLN A 443 31.26 10.82 4.72
C GLN A 443 32.57 11.55 5.06
N ALA A 444 33.36 11.94 4.06
CA ALA A 444 34.54 12.77 4.25
C ALA A 444 34.18 14.17 4.80
N GLN A 445 33.12 14.80 4.33
CA GLN A 445 32.59 16.06 4.85
C GLN A 445 32.17 15.91 6.32
N ARG A 446 31.46 14.82 6.68
CA ARG A 446 31.11 14.54 8.08
C ARG A 446 32.33 14.38 8.97
N ASP A 447 33.38 13.71 8.50
CA ASP A 447 34.63 13.57 9.23
C ASP A 447 35.36 14.90 9.33
N TYR A 448 35.34 15.72 8.29
CA TYR A 448 35.99 17.04 8.29
C TYR A 448 35.45 17.99 9.37
N PHE A 449 34.09 18.11 9.44
CA PHE A 449 33.52 19.09 10.39
C PHE A 449 33.17 18.51 11.75
N GLY A 450 33.11 17.20 11.92
CA GLY A 450 32.60 16.59 13.14
C GLY A 450 33.41 15.38 13.65
N ALA A 451 34.53 15.06 13.00
CA ALA A 451 35.32 13.87 13.30
C ALA A 451 34.48 12.57 13.31
N HIS A 452 33.47 12.49 12.42
CA HIS A 452 32.63 11.31 12.23
C HIS A 452 33.38 10.28 11.38
N ASN A 453 33.91 9.28 11.99
CA ASN A 453 34.76 8.26 11.40
C ASN A 453 34.24 7.73 10.05
N TYR A 454 35.17 7.24 9.23
CA TYR A 454 34.88 6.58 7.97
C TYR A 454 35.64 5.26 7.85
N GLU A 455 35.11 4.31 7.07
CA GLU A 455 35.80 3.12 6.62
C GLU A 455 36.53 3.41 5.31
N ARG A 456 37.62 2.67 5.04
CA ARG A 456 38.40 2.79 3.80
C ARG A 456 38.21 1.58 2.92
N VAL A 457 38.17 1.78 1.60
CA VAL A 457 38.04 0.69 0.60
C VAL A 457 39.29 -0.18 0.49
N ASP A 458 40.44 0.30 0.97
CA ASP A 458 41.72 -0.42 0.96
C ASP A 458 42.06 -1.03 2.34
N ARG A 459 41.08 -1.12 3.24
CA ARG A 459 41.17 -1.73 4.56
C ARG A 459 39.99 -2.68 4.82
N PRO A 460 40.12 -3.61 5.77
CA PRO A 460 39.00 -4.46 6.18
C PRO A 460 37.81 -3.65 6.69
N ARG A 461 36.59 -4.19 6.44
CA ARG A 461 35.37 -3.65 6.99
C ARG A 461 35.41 -3.69 8.53
N GLY A 462 34.84 -2.66 9.18
CA GLY A 462 34.86 -2.50 10.65
C GLY A 462 36.05 -1.74 11.21
N GLU A 463 37.02 -1.39 10.37
CA GLU A 463 38.11 -0.51 10.76
C GLU A 463 37.76 0.95 10.44
N PHE A 464 37.69 1.77 11.47
CA PHE A 464 37.28 3.18 11.37
C PHE A 464 38.44 4.12 11.46
N PHE A 465 38.44 5.15 10.63
CA PHE A 465 39.51 6.15 10.52
C PHE A 465 38.96 7.55 10.71
N HIS A 466 39.76 8.43 11.24
CA HIS A 466 39.56 9.87 11.27
C HIS A 466 40.79 10.58 10.67
N THR A 467 40.57 11.62 9.90
CA THR A 467 41.62 12.43 9.32
C THR A 467 41.65 13.83 9.97
N ASN A 468 42.79 14.24 10.47
CA ASN A 468 42.99 15.64 10.86
C ASN A 468 43.15 16.51 9.60
N TRP A 469 42.03 16.85 8.96
CA TRP A 469 41.99 17.55 7.67
C TRP A 469 42.65 18.94 7.68
N THR A 470 42.59 19.63 8.79
CA THR A 470 43.13 21.01 8.96
C THR A 470 44.53 21.03 9.48
N GLY A 471 45.02 19.95 10.05
CA GLY A 471 46.27 19.89 10.79
C GLY A 471 46.22 20.50 12.21
N GLU A 472 45.11 21.13 12.58
CA GLU A 472 44.91 21.79 13.90
C GLU A 472 43.98 20.97 14.82
N GLY A 473 43.36 19.91 14.32
CA GLY A 473 42.46 19.03 15.07
C GLY A 473 43.20 18.05 15.96
N GLY A 474 42.49 17.46 16.93
CA GLY A 474 42.97 16.38 17.78
C GLY A 474 42.82 15.00 17.11
N SER A 475 43.15 13.96 17.90
CA SER A 475 42.98 12.55 17.49
C SER A 475 41.67 11.91 18.00
N THR A 476 40.84 12.69 18.69
CA THR A 476 39.55 12.22 19.23
C THR A 476 38.51 12.24 18.14
N SER A 477 37.79 11.14 17.98
CA SER A 477 36.70 11.02 17.01
C SER A 477 35.34 10.89 17.69
N ALA A 478 34.27 11.34 17.02
CA ALA A 478 32.92 11.15 17.47
C ALA A 478 32.47 9.68 17.19
N SER A 479 31.51 9.20 17.97
CA SER A 479 30.89 7.90 17.69
C SER A 479 30.19 7.91 16.33
N THR A 480 30.30 6.82 15.57
CA THR A 480 29.65 6.66 14.27
C THR A 480 28.19 6.33 14.49
N TYR A 481 27.29 7.12 13.89
CA TYR A 481 25.90 6.69 13.68
C TYR A 481 25.87 5.88 12.38
N ASN A 482 25.59 4.59 12.50
CA ASN A 482 25.30 3.76 11.34
C ASN A 482 23.80 3.94 11.02
N ALA A 483 23.49 4.25 9.77
CA ALA A 483 22.12 4.21 9.26
C ALA A 483 21.66 2.75 9.10
#